data_8aee1d60ce2854882ae4fc2e20c32c50
#
_entry.id   8aee1d60ce2854882ae4fc2e20c32c50
#
_cell.length_a   1.000
_cell.length_b   1.000
_cell.length_c   1.000
_cell.angle_alpha   90.00
_cell.angle_beta   90.00
_cell.angle_gamma   90.00
#
_symmetry.space_group_name_H-M   'P 1'
#
loop_
_entity.id
_entity.type
_entity.pdbx_description
1 polymer ?
#
loop_
_entity_poly.entity_id
_entity_poly.type
_entity_poly.pdbx_seq_one_letter_code
_entity_poly.pdbx_strand_id
1 'polypeptide(L)'
;MADRSFLTWPFFDDSHRVLADKLDKWAQANLSQLDHSDTDATCRSLVQMMGDAGWLEHSASETGIFDVRTLCLIRETLARHDGLADFVFAMQGLGTAAITLFGTQTQKATWLMQTRSGRVISAFALTEPQSGSDVANSTMTATRDGDFYVLNGEKTWISNGGIADVYTVFARTGEAPGAKGLSAFIVPADTPGLNIKERLETIAPHPLATLEFKDCRVPAADMIGASGQGFRI
;
A
#
# COMPACT_ATOMS: atom_id res chain seq x y z
N MET A 1 -12.29 22.22 18.92
CA MET A 1 -11.94 22.48 17.50
C MET A 1 -10.44 22.20 17.38
N ALA A 2 -10.01 21.38 16.44
CA ALA A 2 -8.59 21.07 16.27
C ALA A 2 -7.83 22.33 15.82
N ASP A 3 -6.58 22.49 16.30
CA ASP A 3 -5.71 23.57 15.86
C ASP A 3 -5.32 23.37 14.40
N ARG A 4 -5.62 24.35 13.56
CA ARG A 4 -5.27 24.39 12.13
C ARG A 4 -4.37 25.58 11.79
N SER A 5 -3.78 26.23 12.79
CA SER A 5 -2.93 27.41 12.61
C SER A 5 -1.70 27.11 11.72
N PHE A 6 -1.24 25.86 11.69
CA PHE A 6 -0.14 25.43 10.84
C PHE A 6 -0.39 25.66 9.33
N LEU A 7 -1.64 25.73 8.89
CA LEU A 7 -1.98 26.02 7.49
C LEU A 7 -1.57 27.44 7.07
N THR A 8 -1.30 28.34 8.03
CA THR A 8 -0.80 29.69 7.75
C THR A 8 0.71 29.76 7.57
N TRP A 9 1.43 28.66 7.85
CA TRP A 9 2.88 28.64 7.72
C TRP A 9 3.28 28.78 6.25
N PRO A 10 4.45 29.41 5.96
CA PRO A 10 4.94 29.59 4.59
C PRO A 10 5.27 28.29 3.87
N PHE A 11 5.20 27.16 4.59
CA PHE A 11 5.35 25.81 4.07
C PHE A 11 4.18 25.38 3.18
N PHE A 12 2.99 25.95 3.39
CA PHE A 12 1.79 25.64 2.61
C PHE A 12 1.40 26.83 1.72
N ASP A 13 1.03 26.55 0.49
CA ASP A 13 0.46 27.51 -0.44
C ASP A 13 -1.09 27.45 -0.46
N ASP A 14 -1.73 28.29 -1.29
CA ASP A 14 -3.19 28.40 -1.34
C ASP A 14 -3.87 27.10 -1.81
N SER A 15 -3.24 26.35 -2.70
CA SER A 15 -3.79 25.07 -3.17
C SER A 15 -3.92 24.05 -2.03
N HIS A 16 -2.96 24.01 -1.12
CA HIS A 16 -2.99 23.14 0.07
C HIS A 16 -4.11 23.56 1.04
N ARG A 17 -4.32 24.86 1.24
CA ARG A 17 -5.41 25.38 2.09
C ARG A 17 -6.78 25.03 1.52
N VAL A 18 -6.96 25.21 0.22
CA VAL A 18 -8.19 24.84 -0.48
C VAL A 18 -8.46 23.34 -0.40
N LEU A 19 -7.42 22.50 -0.59
CA LEU A 19 -7.53 21.06 -0.48
C LEU A 19 -7.94 20.65 0.93
N ALA A 20 -7.27 21.17 1.97
CA ALA A 20 -7.58 20.86 3.36
C ALA A 20 -9.03 21.22 3.73
N ASP A 21 -9.56 22.36 3.25
CA ASP A 21 -10.94 22.75 3.49
C ASP A 21 -11.96 21.89 2.74
N LYS A 22 -11.64 21.49 1.50
CA LYS A 22 -12.51 20.59 0.74
C LYS A 22 -12.59 19.21 1.38
N LEU A 23 -11.43 18.66 1.78
CA LEU A 23 -11.38 17.36 2.41
C LEU A 23 -12.06 17.35 3.78
N ASP A 24 -11.87 18.39 4.60
CA ASP A 24 -12.51 18.49 5.89
C ASP A 24 -14.04 18.45 5.80
N LYS A 25 -14.61 19.19 4.84
CA LYS A 25 -16.06 19.15 4.55
C LYS A 25 -16.52 17.78 4.07
N TRP A 26 -15.77 17.17 3.17
CA TRP A 26 -16.08 15.83 2.68
C TRP A 26 -16.03 14.79 3.80
N ALA A 27 -14.98 14.82 4.63
CA ALA A 27 -14.81 13.92 5.76
C ALA A 27 -15.94 14.07 6.79
N GLN A 28 -16.30 15.31 7.14
CA GLN A 28 -17.43 15.58 8.03
C GLN A 28 -18.75 14.99 7.51
N ALA A 29 -18.99 15.11 6.21
CA ALA A 29 -20.25 14.63 5.60
C ALA A 29 -20.31 13.10 5.44
N ASN A 30 -19.17 12.43 5.26
CA ASN A 30 -19.13 11.03 4.85
C ASN A 30 -18.60 10.07 5.93
N LEU A 31 -17.78 10.55 6.89
CA LEU A 31 -17.13 9.68 7.88
C LEU A 31 -17.80 9.66 9.26
N SER A 32 -18.70 10.59 9.53
CA SER A 32 -19.28 10.78 10.89
C SER A 32 -20.19 9.65 11.36
N GLN A 33 -20.61 8.76 10.50
CA GLN A 33 -21.55 7.66 10.80
C GLN A 33 -21.07 6.30 10.26
N LEU A 34 -19.75 6.12 10.15
CA LEU A 34 -19.19 4.83 9.73
C LEU A 34 -19.50 3.74 10.77
N ASP A 35 -19.93 2.60 10.31
CA ASP A 35 -20.06 1.40 11.14
C ASP A 35 -18.73 0.65 11.16
N HIS A 36 -18.11 0.58 12.33
CA HIS A 36 -16.84 -0.13 12.55
C HIS A 36 -17.00 -1.57 13.03
N SER A 37 -18.22 -2.12 13.06
CA SER A 37 -18.50 -3.49 13.53
C SER A 37 -17.85 -4.56 12.66
N ASP A 38 -17.69 -4.30 11.35
CA ASP A 38 -16.91 -5.11 10.41
C ASP A 38 -15.82 -4.26 9.79
N THR A 39 -14.60 -4.38 10.34
CA THR A 39 -13.44 -3.61 9.92
C THR A 39 -13.07 -3.84 8.44
N ASP A 40 -13.16 -5.08 7.95
CA ASP A 40 -12.84 -5.42 6.57
C ASP A 40 -13.83 -4.78 5.60
N ALA A 41 -15.13 -4.88 5.89
CA ALA A 41 -16.18 -4.27 5.08
C ALA A 41 -16.08 -2.74 5.09
N THR A 42 -15.79 -2.15 6.26
CA THR A 42 -15.60 -0.70 6.39
C THR A 42 -14.40 -0.22 5.58
N CYS A 43 -13.26 -0.92 5.61
CA CYS A 43 -12.10 -0.57 4.79
C CYS A 43 -12.41 -0.64 3.29
N ARG A 44 -13.10 -1.69 2.83
CA ARG A 44 -13.51 -1.80 1.41
C ARG A 44 -14.42 -0.63 1.00
N SER A 45 -15.39 -0.29 1.84
CA SER A 45 -16.29 0.85 1.61
C SER A 45 -15.53 2.17 1.57
N LEU A 46 -14.59 2.40 2.49
CA LEU A 46 -13.75 3.61 2.52
C LEU A 46 -12.88 3.74 1.28
N VAL A 47 -12.26 2.65 0.79
CA VAL A 47 -11.49 2.66 -0.46
C VAL A 47 -12.37 3.10 -1.63
N GLN A 48 -13.57 2.52 -1.75
CA GLN A 48 -14.53 2.88 -2.79
C GLN A 48 -14.95 4.35 -2.70
N MET A 49 -15.36 4.81 -1.50
CA MET A 49 -15.80 6.20 -1.26
C MET A 49 -14.70 7.22 -1.59
N MET A 50 -13.46 6.93 -1.19
CA MET A 50 -12.32 7.82 -1.49
C MET A 50 -11.95 7.81 -2.97
N GLY A 51 -12.06 6.65 -3.63
CA GLY A 51 -11.87 6.53 -5.07
C GLY A 51 -12.91 7.34 -5.84
N ASP A 52 -14.20 7.17 -5.52
CA ASP A 52 -15.30 7.90 -6.16
C ASP A 52 -15.20 9.42 -5.95
N ALA A 53 -14.67 9.85 -4.79
CA ALA A 53 -14.44 11.26 -4.49
C ALA A 53 -13.12 11.82 -5.03
N GLY A 54 -12.26 10.99 -5.66
CA GLY A 54 -10.98 11.38 -6.25
C GLY A 54 -9.82 11.57 -5.27
N TRP A 55 -10.01 11.28 -3.96
CA TRP A 55 -8.94 11.49 -2.97
C TRP A 55 -7.75 10.53 -3.16
N LEU A 56 -7.98 9.32 -3.68
CA LEU A 56 -6.91 8.35 -3.91
C LEU A 56 -5.96 8.73 -5.06
N GLU A 57 -6.28 9.74 -5.87
CA GLU A 57 -5.38 10.26 -6.91
C GLU A 57 -4.08 10.81 -6.33
N HIS A 58 -4.12 11.32 -5.11
CA HIS A 58 -2.95 11.85 -4.43
C HIS A 58 -2.02 10.75 -3.88
N SER A 59 -2.56 9.57 -3.55
CA SER A 59 -1.78 8.45 -3.00
C SER A 59 -1.19 7.52 -4.08
N ALA A 60 -1.82 7.42 -5.25
CA ALA A 60 -1.38 6.59 -6.37
C ALA A 60 -1.13 7.45 -7.61
N SER A 61 -0.04 8.22 -7.61
CA SER A 61 0.29 9.20 -8.65
C SER A 61 0.71 8.53 -9.97
N GLU A 62 0.08 8.88 -11.08
CA GLU A 62 0.50 8.42 -12.42
C GLU A 62 1.79 9.07 -12.90
N THR A 63 2.09 10.27 -12.41
CA THR A 63 3.27 11.05 -12.84
C THR A 63 4.57 10.56 -12.21
N GLY A 64 4.49 9.68 -11.19
CA GLY A 64 5.67 9.28 -10.40
C GLY A 64 6.17 10.37 -9.44
N ILE A 65 5.38 11.42 -9.23
CA ILE A 65 5.70 12.53 -8.32
C ILE A 65 4.66 12.56 -7.21
N PHE A 66 5.13 12.60 -5.96
CA PHE A 66 4.29 12.80 -4.78
C PHE A 66 4.48 14.23 -4.24
N ASP A 67 3.39 14.96 -4.08
CA ASP A 67 3.41 16.14 -3.22
C ASP A 67 3.23 15.69 -1.77
N VAL A 68 4.35 15.60 -1.06
CA VAL A 68 4.39 15.11 0.33
C VAL A 68 3.57 16.01 1.26
N ARG A 69 3.48 17.32 1.00
CA ARG A 69 2.68 18.25 1.80
C ARG A 69 1.19 17.94 1.65
N THR A 70 0.75 17.69 0.41
CA THR A 70 -0.62 17.22 0.12
C THR A 70 -0.92 15.90 0.84
N LEU A 71 -0.01 14.91 0.76
CA LEU A 71 -0.19 13.62 1.45
C LEU A 71 -0.31 13.80 2.97
N CYS A 72 0.55 14.62 3.58
CA CYS A 72 0.49 14.91 5.02
C CYS A 72 -0.83 15.58 5.43
N LEU A 73 -1.31 16.55 4.64
CA LEU A 73 -2.58 17.24 4.91
C LEU A 73 -3.79 16.31 4.80
N ILE A 74 -3.80 15.44 3.78
CA ILE A 74 -4.89 14.48 3.62
C ILE A 74 -4.91 13.52 4.81
N ARG A 75 -3.78 12.95 5.17
CA ARG A 75 -3.66 12.03 6.31
C ARG A 75 -4.07 12.70 7.63
N GLU A 76 -3.54 13.88 7.91
CA GLU A 76 -3.88 14.64 9.12
C GLU A 76 -5.39 14.94 9.19
N THR A 77 -5.98 15.36 8.07
CA THR A 77 -7.40 15.67 8.00
C THR A 77 -8.26 14.42 8.20
N LEU A 78 -7.97 13.33 7.49
CA LEU A 78 -8.70 12.07 7.64
C LEU A 78 -8.60 11.52 9.06
N ALA A 79 -7.39 11.47 9.65
CA ALA A 79 -7.17 10.98 11.01
C ALA A 79 -7.93 11.76 12.09
N ARG A 80 -8.21 13.05 11.87
CA ARG A 80 -9.04 13.85 12.79
C ARG A 80 -10.51 13.43 12.79
N HIS A 81 -11.00 12.93 11.67
CA HIS A 81 -12.38 12.48 11.53
C HIS A 81 -12.52 10.98 11.83
N ASP A 82 -11.61 10.18 11.29
CA ASP A 82 -11.65 8.72 11.42
C ASP A 82 -10.26 8.10 11.16
N GLY A 83 -9.74 7.35 12.15
CA GLY A 83 -8.41 6.74 12.06
C GLY A 83 -8.32 5.64 10.99
N LEU A 84 -9.42 4.91 10.73
CA LEU A 84 -9.46 3.87 9.71
C LEU A 84 -9.47 4.48 8.29
N ALA A 85 -10.07 5.66 8.12
CA ALA A 85 -10.02 6.42 6.88
C ALA A 85 -8.60 6.88 6.53
N ASP A 86 -7.82 7.38 7.52
CA ASP A 86 -6.40 7.66 7.32
C ASP A 86 -5.62 6.40 6.96
N PHE A 87 -5.86 5.31 7.69
CA PHE A 87 -5.23 4.02 7.41
C PHE A 87 -5.45 3.57 5.96
N VAL A 88 -6.69 3.58 5.49
CA VAL A 88 -7.06 3.19 4.13
C VAL A 88 -6.33 4.03 3.09
N PHE A 89 -6.34 5.36 3.24
CA PHE A 89 -5.65 6.26 2.33
C PHE A 89 -4.13 5.98 2.29
N ALA A 90 -3.52 5.84 3.47
CA ALA A 90 -2.10 5.58 3.60
C ALA A 90 -1.69 4.25 2.96
N MET A 91 -2.50 3.18 3.16
CA MET A 91 -2.19 1.85 2.64
C MET A 91 -2.33 1.76 1.12
N GLN A 92 -3.28 2.46 0.51
CA GLN A 92 -3.36 2.56 -0.94
C GLN A 92 -2.09 3.20 -1.53
N GLY A 93 -1.59 4.24 -0.91
CA GLY A 93 -0.32 4.87 -1.29
C GLY A 93 0.89 3.97 -1.09
N LEU A 94 1.02 3.36 0.09
CA LEU A 94 2.15 2.50 0.42
C LEU A 94 2.18 1.26 -0.50
N GLY A 95 1.04 0.61 -0.71
CA GLY A 95 0.94 -0.60 -1.53
C GLY A 95 1.29 -0.36 -3.01
N THR A 96 1.12 0.87 -3.50
CA THR A 96 1.41 1.23 -4.91
C THR A 96 2.64 2.10 -5.10
N ALA A 97 3.31 2.57 -4.03
CA ALA A 97 4.45 3.49 -4.13
C ALA A 97 5.58 2.93 -5.02
N ALA A 98 5.90 1.65 -4.86
CA ALA A 98 6.90 0.97 -5.67
C ALA A 98 6.53 0.98 -7.17
N ILE A 99 5.28 0.72 -7.49
CA ILE A 99 4.77 0.76 -8.87
C ILE A 99 4.81 2.20 -9.40
N THR A 100 4.37 3.16 -8.61
CA THR A 100 4.38 4.59 -8.95
C THR A 100 5.79 5.08 -9.33
N LEU A 101 6.79 4.72 -8.54
CA LEU A 101 8.14 5.24 -8.67
C LEU A 101 8.99 4.44 -9.67
N PHE A 102 8.85 3.12 -9.70
CA PHE A 102 9.78 2.22 -10.40
C PHE A 102 9.08 1.28 -11.41
N GLY A 103 7.76 1.24 -11.44
CA GLY A 103 7.00 0.39 -12.34
C GLY A 103 7.15 0.81 -13.81
N THR A 104 7.02 -0.17 -14.71
CA THR A 104 6.89 0.07 -16.15
C THR A 104 5.58 0.79 -16.47
N GLN A 105 5.46 1.36 -17.67
CA GLN A 105 4.21 2.00 -18.09
C GLN A 105 3.03 1.03 -18.09
N THR A 106 3.27 -0.24 -18.47
CA THR A 106 2.24 -1.29 -18.44
C THR A 106 1.78 -1.58 -17.01
N GLN A 107 2.73 -1.75 -16.06
CA GLN A 107 2.41 -1.97 -14.65
C GLN A 107 1.63 -0.78 -14.06
N LYS A 108 2.04 0.45 -14.35
CA LYS A 108 1.34 1.67 -13.92
C LYS A 108 -0.08 1.74 -14.49
N ALA A 109 -0.24 1.53 -15.78
CA ALA A 109 -1.55 1.56 -16.44
C ALA A 109 -2.51 0.48 -15.90
N THR A 110 -1.98 -0.70 -15.58
CA THR A 110 -2.79 -1.81 -15.03
C THR A 110 -3.25 -1.52 -13.61
N TRP A 111 -2.36 -1.07 -12.72
CA TRP A 111 -2.62 -1.06 -11.29
C TRP A 111 -3.01 0.30 -10.72
N LEU A 112 -2.34 1.40 -11.15
CA LEU A 112 -2.56 2.71 -10.54
C LEU A 112 -3.96 3.25 -10.85
N MET A 113 -4.45 3.09 -12.06
CA MET A 113 -5.79 3.57 -12.42
C MET A 113 -6.89 2.88 -11.59
N GLN A 114 -6.78 1.57 -11.37
CA GLN A 114 -7.75 0.81 -10.59
C GLN A 114 -7.67 1.15 -9.09
N THR A 115 -6.46 1.34 -8.56
CA THR A 115 -6.25 1.79 -7.18
C THR A 115 -6.83 3.19 -6.94
N ARG A 116 -6.56 4.13 -7.84
CA ARG A 116 -7.10 5.50 -7.78
C ARG A 116 -8.61 5.57 -7.80
N SER A 117 -9.23 4.71 -8.58
CA SER A 117 -10.70 4.62 -8.66
C SER A 117 -11.34 3.83 -7.52
N GLY A 118 -10.56 3.34 -6.55
CA GLY A 118 -11.06 2.55 -5.43
C GLY A 118 -11.53 1.14 -5.78
N ARG A 119 -11.23 0.64 -6.99
CA ARG A 119 -11.61 -0.71 -7.44
C ARG A 119 -10.64 -1.79 -7.02
N VAL A 120 -9.41 -1.43 -6.67
CA VAL A 120 -8.34 -2.33 -6.24
C VAL A 120 -7.80 -1.86 -4.90
N ILE A 121 -7.73 -2.75 -3.94
CA ILE A 121 -7.08 -2.56 -2.65
C ILE A 121 -5.66 -3.08 -2.76
N SER A 122 -4.69 -2.24 -2.41
CA SER A 122 -3.28 -2.58 -2.45
C SER A 122 -2.71 -2.83 -1.06
N ALA A 123 -1.65 -3.66 -0.99
CA ALA A 123 -0.90 -3.92 0.23
C ALA A 123 0.61 -3.97 -0.03
N PHE A 124 1.38 -3.76 1.04
CA PHE A 124 2.84 -3.74 1.04
C PHE A 124 3.37 -4.88 1.92
N ALA A 125 3.97 -5.90 1.31
CA ALA A 125 4.39 -7.12 1.98
C ALA A 125 5.92 -7.21 2.08
N LEU A 126 6.49 -6.57 3.12
CA LEU A 126 7.92 -6.47 3.36
C LEU A 126 8.38 -7.31 4.55
N THR A 127 7.75 -7.12 5.71
CA THR A 127 8.14 -7.69 7.00
C THR A 127 8.01 -9.20 7.05
N GLU A 128 9.00 -9.88 7.62
CA GLU A 128 9.00 -11.33 7.90
C GLU A 128 9.05 -11.59 9.41
N PRO A 129 8.69 -12.79 9.90
CA PRO A 129 8.72 -13.11 11.33
C PRO A 129 10.07 -12.80 12.01
N GLN A 130 11.18 -13.01 11.30
CA GLN A 130 12.55 -12.79 11.79
C GLN A 130 13.20 -11.50 11.29
N SER A 131 12.55 -10.75 10.41
CA SER A 131 13.13 -9.58 9.72
C SER A 131 12.09 -8.45 9.60
N GLY A 132 12.04 -7.61 10.62
CA GLY A 132 11.26 -6.38 10.66
C GLY A 132 12.14 -5.16 10.33
N SER A 133 12.82 -4.60 11.32
CA SER A 133 13.72 -3.44 11.14
C SER A 133 14.93 -3.77 10.28
N ASP A 134 15.44 -4.99 10.37
CA ASP A 134 16.56 -5.46 9.54
C ASP A 134 16.08 -6.13 8.25
N VAL A 135 15.52 -5.33 7.37
CA VAL A 135 14.97 -5.76 6.06
C VAL A 135 16.03 -6.45 5.20
N ALA A 136 17.30 -6.05 5.31
CA ALA A 136 18.39 -6.65 4.54
C ALA A 136 18.58 -8.15 4.82
N ASN A 137 18.11 -8.64 5.97
CA ASN A 137 18.14 -10.04 6.37
C ASN A 137 16.85 -10.82 6.06
N SER A 138 15.96 -10.29 5.22
CA SER A 138 14.81 -11.04 4.74
C SER A 138 15.23 -12.35 4.09
N THR A 139 14.48 -13.42 4.34
CA THR A 139 14.80 -14.80 3.93
C THR A 139 13.84 -15.39 2.90
N MET A 140 12.66 -14.79 2.70
CA MET A 140 11.73 -15.18 1.65
C MET A 140 12.44 -15.18 0.30
N THR A 141 12.34 -16.27 -0.46
CA THR A 141 13.04 -16.45 -1.73
C THR A 141 12.15 -16.22 -2.94
N ALA A 142 12.75 -15.77 -4.03
CA ALA A 142 12.17 -15.73 -5.37
C ALA A 142 13.15 -16.35 -6.35
N THR A 143 12.94 -17.63 -6.69
CA THR A 143 13.82 -18.39 -7.59
C THR A 143 13.33 -18.28 -9.02
N ARG A 144 14.19 -17.91 -9.95
CA ARG A 144 13.83 -17.83 -11.37
C ARG A 144 13.56 -19.20 -11.98
N ASP A 145 12.43 -19.31 -12.68
CA ASP A 145 12.02 -20.51 -13.44
C ASP A 145 11.45 -20.07 -14.81
N GLY A 146 12.33 -19.99 -15.80
CA GLY A 146 11.99 -19.49 -17.14
C GLY A 146 11.48 -18.05 -17.12
N ASP A 147 10.23 -17.86 -17.57
CA ASP A 147 9.55 -16.54 -17.59
C ASP A 147 8.81 -16.22 -16.29
N PHE A 148 9.07 -16.98 -15.22
CA PHE A 148 8.45 -16.81 -13.90
C PHE A 148 9.51 -16.71 -12.80
N TYR A 149 9.06 -16.23 -11.64
CA TYR A 149 9.71 -16.42 -10.35
C TYR A 149 8.82 -17.27 -9.46
N VAL A 150 9.41 -18.21 -8.72
CA VAL A 150 8.73 -19.02 -7.72
C VAL A 150 9.06 -18.45 -6.36
N LEU A 151 8.05 -17.91 -5.69
CA LEU A 151 8.16 -17.26 -4.39
C LEU A 151 7.84 -18.28 -3.29
N ASN A 152 8.73 -18.35 -2.28
CA ASN A 152 8.57 -19.21 -1.10
C ASN A 152 8.98 -18.49 0.18
N GLY A 153 8.11 -18.50 1.20
CA GLY A 153 8.34 -17.88 2.49
C GLY A 153 7.09 -17.27 3.11
N GLU A 154 7.29 -16.41 4.09
CA GLU A 154 6.21 -15.76 4.83
C GLU A 154 6.42 -14.25 4.93
N LYS A 155 5.32 -13.51 4.92
CA LYS A 155 5.26 -12.08 5.27
C LYS A 155 4.26 -11.88 6.39
N THR A 156 4.62 -11.15 7.43
CA THR A 156 3.75 -10.95 8.59
C THR A 156 3.53 -9.46 8.87
N TRP A 157 2.51 -9.14 9.65
CA TRP A 157 2.10 -7.76 9.93
C TRP A 157 1.76 -6.99 8.65
N ILE A 158 1.12 -7.67 7.70
CA ILE A 158 0.78 -7.07 6.42
C ILE A 158 -0.58 -6.40 6.52
N SER A 159 -0.55 -5.07 6.55
CA SER A 159 -1.75 -4.23 6.48
C SER A 159 -2.49 -4.46 5.17
N ASN A 160 -3.82 -4.44 5.20
CA ASN A 160 -4.71 -4.93 4.15
C ASN A 160 -4.56 -6.42 3.83
N GLY A 161 -3.77 -7.18 4.58
CA GLY A 161 -3.68 -8.63 4.43
C GLY A 161 -5.04 -9.29 4.61
N GLY A 162 -5.46 -10.09 3.63
CA GLY A 162 -6.76 -10.76 3.59
C GLY A 162 -7.89 -9.96 2.96
N ILE A 163 -7.68 -8.68 2.65
CA ILE A 163 -8.65 -7.87 1.88
C ILE A 163 -8.05 -7.27 0.60
N ALA A 164 -6.73 -7.22 0.47
CA ALA A 164 -6.07 -6.67 -0.71
C ALA A 164 -6.31 -7.53 -1.95
N ASP A 165 -6.40 -6.86 -3.10
CA ASP A 165 -6.47 -7.48 -4.43
C ASP A 165 -5.07 -7.65 -5.04
N VAL A 166 -4.10 -6.83 -4.59
CA VAL A 166 -2.72 -6.86 -5.05
C VAL A 166 -1.73 -6.54 -3.94
N TYR A 167 -0.61 -7.25 -3.94
CA TYR A 167 0.49 -7.06 -2.99
C TYR A 167 1.76 -6.63 -3.73
N THR A 168 2.43 -5.61 -3.22
CA THR A 168 3.85 -5.36 -3.53
C THR A 168 4.69 -6.19 -2.57
N VAL A 169 5.34 -7.24 -3.08
CA VAL A 169 6.05 -8.25 -2.29
C VAL A 169 7.55 -8.13 -2.49
N PHE A 170 8.32 -8.16 -1.40
CA PHE A 170 9.78 -8.15 -1.45
C PHE A 170 10.34 -9.53 -1.11
N ALA A 171 11.19 -10.05 -1.99
CA ALA A 171 11.79 -11.37 -1.83
C ALA A 171 13.23 -11.39 -2.33
N ARG A 172 14.01 -12.36 -1.86
CA ARG A 172 15.41 -12.54 -2.20
C ARG A 172 15.55 -13.28 -3.52
N THR A 173 16.14 -12.62 -4.53
CA THR A 173 16.48 -13.21 -5.83
C THR A 173 17.92 -13.72 -5.90
N GLY A 174 18.75 -13.40 -4.91
CA GLY A 174 20.04 -14.08 -4.70
C GLY A 174 21.24 -13.50 -5.44
N GLU A 175 21.14 -12.31 -6.05
CA GLU A 175 22.24 -11.68 -6.79
C GLU A 175 23.43 -11.35 -5.87
N ALA A 176 23.16 -11.01 -4.61
CA ALA A 176 24.18 -10.70 -3.60
C ALA A 176 23.61 -10.89 -2.19
N PRO A 177 24.46 -11.00 -1.16
CA PRO A 177 24.00 -10.98 0.23
C PRO A 177 23.45 -9.62 0.65
N GLY A 178 22.64 -9.60 1.71
CA GLY A 178 22.08 -8.40 2.29
C GLY A 178 21.10 -7.67 1.36
N ALA A 179 21.06 -6.35 1.44
CA ALA A 179 20.13 -5.49 0.72
C ALA A 179 20.15 -5.66 -0.80
N LYS A 180 21.32 -5.95 -1.38
CA LYS A 180 21.51 -6.07 -2.84
C LYS A 180 20.93 -7.37 -3.43
N GLY A 181 20.49 -8.30 -2.62
CA GLY A 181 19.84 -9.54 -3.08
C GLY A 181 18.31 -9.49 -3.04
N LEU A 182 17.71 -8.34 -2.71
CA LEU A 182 16.25 -8.18 -2.65
C LEU A 182 15.70 -7.60 -3.95
N SER A 183 14.55 -8.11 -4.36
CA SER A 183 13.75 -7.63 -5.49
C SER A 183 12.30 -7.42 -5.07
N ALA A 184 11.56 -6.63 -5.83
CA ALA A 184 10.16 -6.34 -5.58
C ALA A 184 9.28 -6.90 -6.71
N PHE A 185 8.10 -7.41 -6.35
CA PHE A 185 7.16 -8.06 -7.27
C PHE A 185 5.74 -7.56 -7.04
N ILE A 186 4.97 -7.46 -8.11
CA ILE A 186 3.51 -7.29 -8.06
C ILE A 186 2.91 -8.69 -8.01
N VAL A 187 2.12 -8.99 -6.97
CA VAL A 187 1.49 -10.29 -6.78
C VAL A 187 -0.02 -10.10 -6.58
N PRO A 188 -0.87 -10.45 -7.56
CA PRO A 188 -2.32 -10.49 -7.39
C PRO A 188 -2.72 -11.44 -6.25
N ALA A 189 -3.78 -11.12 -5.52
CA ALA A 189 -4.21 -11.89 -4.36
C ALA A 189 -4.67 -13.31 -4.69
N ASP A 190 -5.16 -13.52 -5.92
CA ASP A 190 -5.61 -14.80 -6.45
C ASP A 190 -4.49 -15.67 -7.06
N THR A 191 -3.22 -15.23 -6.96
CA THR A 191 -2.07 -15.99 -7.45
C THR A 191 -1.98 -17.34 -6.72
N PRO A 192 -1.99 -18.48 -7.45
CA PRO A 192 -1.83 -19.79 -6.82
C PRO A 192 -0.57 -19.88 -5.96
N GLY A 193 -0.70 -20.40 -4.75
CA GLY A 193 0.39 -20.48 -3.78
C GLY A 193 0.50 -19.29 -2.83
N LEU A 194 -0.23 -18.23 -3.02
CA LEU A 194 -0.42 -17.17 -2.01
C LEU A 194 -1.63 -17.51 -1.13
N ASN A 195 -1.42 -17.56 0.19
CA ASN A 195 -2.46 -17.88 1.18
C ASN A 195 -2.43 -16.87 2.34
N ILE A 196 -3.60 -16.63 2.92
CA ILE A 196 -3.70 -15.95 4.21
C ILE A 196 -3.49 -17.02 5.29
N LYS A 197 -2.31 -17.00 5.92
CA LYS A 197 -1.96 -17.97 6.96
C LYS A 197 -2.69 -17.69 8.27
N GLU A 198 -2.77 -16.42 8.63
CA GLU A 198 -3.35 -15.98 9.89
C GLU A 198 -3.86 -14.53 9.77
N ARG A 199 -5.00 -14.23 10.39
CA ARG A 199 -5.47 -12.86 10.62
C ARG A 199 -4.97 -12.41 11.98
N LEU A 200 -4.40 -11.21 12.01
CA LEU A 200 -3.83 -10.63 13.24
C LEU A 200 -4.76 -9.55 13.78
N GLU A 201 -4.92 -9.52 15.09
CA GLU A 201 -5.72 -8.50 15.77
C GLU A 201 -4.81 -7.53 16.55
N THR A 202 -5.19 -6.27 16.56
CA THR A 202 -4.49 -5.20 17.28
C THR A 202 -5.47 -4.33 18.05
N ILE A 203 -4.96 -3.55 19.00
CA ILE A 203 -5.75 -2.59 19.79
C ILE A 203 -6.40 -1.51 18.92
N ALA A 204 -5.80 -1.19 17.76
CA ALA A 204 -6.38 -0.35 16.72
C ALA A 204 -6.81 -1.26 15.55
N PRO A 205 -8.09 -1.72 15.52
CA PRO A 205 -8.53 -2.70 14.53
C PRO A 205 -8.36 -2.18 13.11
N HIS A 206 -7.68 -2.96 12.28
CA HIS A 206 -7.54 -2.77 10.84
C HIS A 206 -7.24 -4.13 10.19
N PRO A 207 -7.48 -4.31 8.89
CA PRO A 207 -7.14 -5.55 8.21
C PRO A 207 -5.64 -5.82 8.28
N LEU A 208 -5.26 -6.95 8.92
CA LEU A 208 -3.87 -7.28 9.18
C LEU A 208 -3.70 -8.81 9.13
N ALA A 209 -2.65 -9.29 8.45
CA ALA A 209 -2.46 -10.72 8.28
C ALA A 209 -0.99 -11.13 8.18
N THR A 210 -0.75 -12.42 8.40
CA THR A 210 0.42 -13.17 7.93
C THR A 210 0.07 -13.85 6.62
N LEU A 211 0.92 -13.66 5.61
CA LEU A 211 0.82 -14.28 4.29
C LEU A 211 1.81 -15.42 4.18
N GLU A 212 1.39 -16.54 3.59
CA GLU A 212 2.24 -17.65 3.21
C GLU A 212 2.35 -17.72 1.68
N PHE A 213 3.58 -17.85 1.20
CA PHE A 213 3.91 -18.08 -0.21
C PHE A 213 4.50 -19.49 -0.33
N LYS A 214 3.84 -20.34 -1.08
CA LYS A 214 4.23 -21.74 -1.27
C LYS A 214 4.16 -22.10 -2.75
N ASP A 215 5.33 -22.20 -3.36
CA ASP A 215 5.48 -22.36 -4.81
C ASP A 215 4.66 -21.36 -5.62
N CYS A 216 4.56 -20.12 -5.10
CA CYS A 216 3.78 -19.04 -5.68
C CYS A 216 4.48 -18.53 -6.95
N ARG A 217 3.90 -18.83 -8.12
CA ARG A 217 4.47 -18.48 -9.43
C ARG A 217 4.02 -17.10 -9.86
N VAL A 218 4.97 -16.19 -10.02
CA VAL A 218 4.75 -14.81 -10.45
C VAL A 218 5.48 -14.58 -11.78
N PRO A 219 4.84 -14.01 -12.82
CA PRO A 219 5.49 -13.66 -14.07
C PRO A 219 6.72 -12.78 -13.86
N ALA A 220 7.80 -13.00 -14.58
CA ALA A 220 9.00 -12.16 -14.49
C ALA A 220 8.72 -10.71 -14.92
N ALA A 221 7.69 -10.48 -15.74
CA ALA A 221 7.21 -9.17 -16.14
C ALA A 221 6.59 -8.36 -14.97
N ASP A 222 6.20 -9.03 -13.88
CA ASP A 222 5.63 -8.40 -12.67
C ASP A 222 6.71 -8.01 -11.65
N MET A 223 8.00 -8.22 -11.96
CA MET A 223 9.07 -7.61 -11.17
C MET A 223 9.05 -6.09 -11.34
N ILE A 224 9.14 -5.37 -10.23
CA ILE A 224 9.23 -3.90 -10.22
C ILE A 224 10.71 -3.51 -10.30
N GLY A 225 11.07 -2.65 -11.24
CA GLY A 225 12.46 -2.24 -11.48
C GLY A 225 13.31 -3.38 -12.02
N ALA A 226 14.50 -3.61 -11.44
CA ALA A 226 15.41 -4.68 -11.82
C ALA A 226 15.76 -5.57 -10.62
N SER A 227 16.23 -6.79 -10.95
CA SER A 227 16.71 -7.76 -9.96
C SER A 227 17.77 -7.16 -9.05
N GLY A 228 17.67 -7.43 -7.73
CA GLY A 228 18.56 -6.90 -6.70
C GLY A 228 18.35 -5.43 -6.33
N GLN A 229 17.34 -4.77 -6.86
CA GLN A 229 17.04 -3.35 -6.56
C GLN A 229 15.94 -3.15 -5.50
N GLY A 230 15.37 -4.21 -4.95
CA GLY A 230 14.23 -4.13 -4.02
C GLY A 230 14.46 -3.24 -2.80
N PHE A 231 15.67 -3.18 -2.28
CA PHE A 231 15.97 -2.32 -1.14
C PHE A 231 16.02 -0.81 -1.51
N ARG A 232 16.22 -0.50 -2.79
CA ARG A 232 16.20 0.88 -3.31
C ARG A 232 14.79 1.36 -3.62
N ILE A 233 13.91 0.40 -3.91
CA ILE A 233 12.49 0.59 -4.23
C ILE A 233 11.71 0.88 -2.95
#